data_f4784fb789369641cbb82ac1312372d0
#
_entry.id   f4784fb789369641cbb82ac1312372d0
#
_cell.length_a   1.000
_cell.length_b   1.000
_cell.length_c   1.000
_cell.angle_alpha   90.00
_cell.angle_beta   90.00
_cell.angle_gamma   90.00
#
_symmetry.space_group_name_H-M   'P 1'
#
loop_
_entity.id
_entity.type
_entity.pdbx_description
1 polymer ?
#
loop_
_entity_poly.entity_id
_entity_poly.type
_entity_poly.pdbx_seq_one_letter_code
_entity_poly.pdbx_strand_id
1 'polypeptide(L)'
;MEKWKQITFAPKYEVSNMGRIRNIRTKKVLKPRAPRLCHNQLTIFLCCGIWGKEQHTISQIVYNHWCLKKGEKPTYYGYNGFKVKGNRIGHYDGDNTNNRMENLYRY
;
A
#
# COMPACT_ATOMS: atom_id res chain seq x y z
N MET A 1 13.41 12.51 -4.32
CA MET A 1 13.82 12.28 -2.92
C MET A 1 12.74 11.52 -2.19
N GLU A 2 13.12 10.48 -1.47
CA GLU A 2 12.16 9.67 -0.73
C GLU A 2 11.59 10.41 0.48
N LYS A 3 10.26 10.43 0.59
CA LYS A 3 9.54 11.02 1.71
C LYS A 3 8.66 9.97 2.37
N TRP A 4 8.31 10.16 3.63
CA TRP A 4 7.57 9.18 4.44
C TRP A 4 6.34 9.82 5.04
N LYS A 5 5.24 9.04 5.09
CA LYS A 5 3.98 9.41 5.77
C LYS A 5 3.56 8.29 6.70
N GLN A 6 3.03 8.64 7.87
CA GLN A 6 2.47 7.66 8.80
C GLN A 6 1.27 6.96 8.17
N ILE A 7 1.20 5.63 8.32
CA ILE A 7 0.07 4.84 7.82
C ILE A 7 -1.11 5.02 8.77
N THR A 8 -2.25 5.50 8.25
CA THR A 8 -3.40 5.89 9.06
C THR A 8 -4.00 4.74 9.86
N PHE A 9 -4.09 3.54 9.27
CA PHE A 9 -4.67 2.37 9.95
C PHE A 9 -3.63 1.54 10.71
N ALA A 10 -2.35 1.86 10.59
CA ALA A 10 -1.26 1.16 11.26
C ALA A 10 -0.22 2.17 11.72
N PRO A 11 -0.51 2.96 12.78
CA PRO A 11 0.30 4.15 13.13
C PRO A 11 1.72 3.87 13.59
N LYS A 12 2.08 2.60 13.84
CA LYS A 12 3.46 2.21 14.15
C LYS A 12 4.37 2.22 12.92
N TYR A 13 3.80 2.37 11.74
CA TYR A 13 4.51 2.27 10.46
C TYR A 13 4.32 3.52 9.63
N GLU A 14 5.26 3.73 8.72
CA GLU A 14 5.15 4.79 7.70
C GLU A 14 5.47 4.24 6.32
N VAL A 15 4.89 4.87 5.31
CA VAL A 15 5.03 4.46 3.91
C VAL A 15 5.72 5.58 3.13
N SER A 16 6.67 5.19 2.26
CA SER A 16 7.36 6.16 1.41
C SER A 16 6.67 6.32 0.05
N ASN A 17 6.93 7.46 -0.58
CA ASN A 17 6.49 7.70 -1.96
C ASN A 17 7.22 6.79 -2.97
N MET A 18 8.23 6.06 -2.54
CA MET A 18 8.97 5.09 -3.34
C MET A 18 8.46 3.65 -3.15
N GLY A 19 7.39 3.45 -2.36
CA GLY A 19 6.77 2.14 -2.17
C GLY A 19 7.38 1.29 -1.06
N ARG A 20 8.12 1.89 -0.14
CA ARG A 20 8.70 1.17 1.00
C ARG A 20 7.92 1.44 2.28
N ILE A 21 7.88 0.46 3.17
CA ILE A 21 7.22 0.56 4.47
C ILE A 21 8.24 0.25 5.55
N ARG A 22 8.27 1.07 6.60
CA ARG A 22 9.19 0.89 7.71
C ARG A 22 8.50 1.15 9.05
N ASN A 23 9.07 0.59 10.13
CA ASN A 23 8.66 0.90 11.48
C ASN A 23 9.17 2.31 11.84
N ILE A 24 8.28 3.16 12.36
CA ILE A 24 8.64 4.56 12.69
C ILE A 24 9.69 4.60 13.80
N ARG A 25 9.55 3.76 14.81
CA ARG A 25 10.43 3.76 15.98
C ARG A 25 11.84 3.27 15.66
N THR A 26 11.94 2.13 14.96
CA THR A 26 13.24 1.48 14.69
C THR A 26 13.87 1.91 13.38
N LYS A 27 13.08 2.53 12.49
CA LYS A 27 13.46 2.88 11.12
C LYS A 27 13.82 1.67 10.25
N LYS A 28 13.48 0.46 10.71
CA LYS A 28 13.74 -0.75 9.95
C LYS A 28 12.72 -0.89 8.82
N VAL A 29 13.22 -0.98 7.57
CA VAL A 29 12.38 -1.21 6.40
C VAL A 29 11.93 -2.66 6.37
N LEU A 30 10.61 -2.86 6.21
CA LEU A 30 10.03 -4.19 6.18
C LEU A 30 10.17 -4.79 4.78
N LYS A 31 10.43 -6.11 4.73
CA LYS A 31 10.50 -6.83 3.47
C LYS A 31 9.11 -7.26 3.04
N PRO A 32 8.64 -6.85 1.84
CA PRO A 32 7.33 -7.29 1.34
C PRO A 32 7.33 -8.77 1.01
N ARG A 33 6.16 -9.38 1.03
CA ARG A 33 5.98 -10.75 0.55
C ARG A 33 5.89 -10.76 -0.96
N ALA A 34 6.55 -11.75 -1.58
CA ALA A 34 6.50 -11.95 -3.03
C ALA A 34 5.07 -12.24 -3.48
N PRO A 35 4.69 -11.89 -4.73
CA PRO A 35 3.38 -12.22 -5.27
C PRO A 35 3.17 -13.74 -5.30
N ARG A 36 1.95 -14.16 -4.96
CA ARG A 36 1.54 -15.55 -5.13
C ARG A 36 0.94 -15.74 -6.52
N LEU A 37 0.78 -17.01 -6.94
CA LEU A 37 0.24 -17.37 -8.26
C LEU A 37 -1.08 -16.67 -8.60
N CYS A 38 -1.94 -16.45 -7.62
CA CYS A 38 -3.25 -15.81 -7.83
C CYS A 38 -3.27 -14.32 -7.50
N HIS A 39 -2.16 -13.75 -7.02
CA HIS A 39 -2.07 -12.33 -6.66
C HIS A 39 -0.73 -11.78 -7.13
N ASN A 40 -0.77 -10.98 -8.18
CA ASN A 40 0.44 -10.38 -8.77
C ASN A 40 0.92 -9.14 -8.03
N GLN A 41 0.52 -8.96 -6.76
CA GLN A 41 0.82 -7.77 -5.98
C GLN A 41 1.71 -8.11 -4.80
N LEU A 42 2.67 -7.24 -4.52
CA LEU A 42 3.44 -7.32 -3.26
C LEU A 42 2.52 -7.01 -2.09
N THR A 43 2.58 -7.82 -1.07
CA THR A 43 1.78 -7.67 0.15
C THR A 43 2.68 -7.55 1.37
N ILE A 44 2.12 -7.07 2.46
CA ILE A 44 2.83 -6.91 3.73
C ILE A 44 1.87 -7.13 4.89
N PHE A 45 2.37 -7.73 5.98
CA PHE A 45 1.61 -7.85 7.23
C PHE A 45 1.98 -6.70 8.15
N LEU A 46 0.98 -6.01 8.66
CA LEU A 46 1.15 -4.90 9.60
C LEU A 46 0.33 -5.16 10.86
N CYS A 47 0.87 -4.77 12.01
CA CYS A 47 0.12 -4.79 13.27
C CYS A 47 -0.83 -3.58 13.29
N CYS A 48 -2.13 -3.85 13.32
CA CYS A 48 -3.19 -2.84 13.26
C CYS A 48 -3.87 -2.70 14.63
N GLY A 49 -3.10 -2.43 15.66
CA GLY A 49 -3.60 -2.23 17.02
C GLY A 49 -4.23 -3.50 17.60
N ILE A 50 -5.44 -3.37 18.15
CA ILE A 50 -6.17 -4.49 18.79
C ILE A 50 -6.60 -5.57 17.81
N TRP A 51 -6.64 -5.26 16.52
CA TRP A 51 -7.06 -6.21 15.49
C TRP A 51 -5.96 -7.19 15.08
N GLY A 52 -4.76 -7.05 15.62
CA GLY A 52 -3.63 -7.91 15.30
C GLY A 52 -2.99 -7.59 13.95
N LYS A 53 -2.41 -8.61 13.32
CA LYS A 53 -1.74 -8.44 12.02
C LYS A 53 -2.74 -8.58 10.89
N GLU A 54 -2.72 -7.61 9.97
CA GLU A 54 -3.51 -7.64 8.75
C GLU A 54 -2.58 -7.60 7.53
N GLN A 55 -2.97 -8.34 6.49
CA GLN A 55 -2.25 -8.34 5.22
C GLN A 55 -2.84 -7.29 4.29
N HIS A 56 -1.98 -6.43 3.75
CA HIS A 56 -2.39 -5.37 2.83
C HIS A 56 -1.52 -5.35 1.59
N THR A 57 -2.10 -4.92 0.48
CA THR A 57 -1.38 -4.69 -0.77
C THR A 57 -0.61 -3.39 -0.68
N ILE A 58 0.69 -3.41 -0.98
CA ILE A 58 1.54 -2.22 -0.87
C ILE A 58 1.07 -1.11 -1.81
N SER A 59 0.67 -1.45 -3.04
CA SER A 59 0.18 -0.46 -3.99
C SER A 59 -1.01 0.34 -3.46
N GLN A 60 -1.95 -0.31 -2.76
CA GLN A 60 -3.07 0.39 -2.15
C GLN A 60 -2.64 1.32 -1.02
N ILE A 61 -1.68 0.88 -0.20
CA ILE A 61 -1.15 1.72 0.87
C ILE A 61 -0.50 2.97 0.30
N VAL A 62 0.35 2.81 -0.71
CA VAL A 62 1.02 3.94 -1.37
C VAL A 62 -0.01 4.87 -2.01
N TYR A 63 -0.94 4.32 -2.77
CA TYR A 63 -1.96 5.12 -3.45
C TYR A 63 -2.79 5.93 -2.46
N ASN A 64 -3.28 5.29 -1.40
CA ASN A 64 -4.14 5.96 -0.42
C ASN A 64 -3.42 7.05 0.37
N HIS A 65 -2.10 7.00 0.49
CA HIS A 65 -1.33 7.98 1.26
C HIS A 65 -0.66 9.05 0.39
N TRP A 66 -0.37 8.74 -0.88
CA TRP A 66 0.44 9.62 -1.73
C TRP A 66 -0.24 10.07 -3.02
N CYS A 67 -1.22 9.31 -3.52
CA CYS A 67 -1.79 9.53 -4.85
C CYS A 67 -3.21 10.09 -4.85
N LEU A 68 -3.91 10.09 -3.70
CA LEU A 68 -5.29 10.56 -3.64
C LEU A 68 -5.40 12.03 -4.03
N LYS A 69 -6.32 12.31 -4.95
CA LYS A 69 -6.66 13.68 -5.35
C LYS A 69 -7.62 14.28 -4.33
N LYS A 70 -7.68 15.61 -4.28
CA LYS A 70 -8.60 16.32 -3.40
C LYS A 70 -10.04 15.86 -3.67
N GLY A 71 -10.73 15.40 -2.62
CA GLY A 71 -12.09 14.90 -2.72
C GLY A 71 -12.23 13.46 -3.18
N GLU A 72 -11.13 12.78 -3.53
CA GLU A 72 -11.15 11.38 -3.92
C GLU A 72 -11.22 10.49 -2.67
N LYS A 73 -12.09 9.46 -2.72
CA LYS A 73 -12.20 8.49 -1.64
C LYS A 73 -11.04 7.49 -1.69
N PRO A 74 -10.50 7.07 -0.52
CA PRO A 74 -9.49 6.02 -0.49
C PRO A 74 -9.97 4.71 -1.10
N THR A 75 -9.05 3.90 -1.62
CA THR A 75 -9.36 2.54 -2.05
C THR A 75 -9.65 1.69 -0.82
N TYR A 76 -10.53 0.70 -0.97
CA TYR A 76 -10.85 -0.22 0.12
C TYR A 76 -9.76 -1.27 0.28
N TYR A 77 -9.44 -1.57 1.53
CA TYR A 77 -8.61 -2.72 1.88
C TYR A 77 -9.50 -3.95 2.08
N GLY A 78 -8.95 -5.13 1.84
CA GLY A 78 -9.59 -6.39 2.13
C GLY A 78 -10.36 -7.00 0.96
N TYR A 79 -10.98 -8.13 1.26
CA TYR A 79 -11.58 -9.04 0.28
C TYR A 79 -12.67 -8.39 -0.58
N ASN A 80 -13.56 -7.62 0.06
CA ASN A 80 -14.68 -7.00 -0.65
C ASN A 80 -14.25 -5.84 -1.56
N GLY A 81 -13.05 -5.34 -1.41
CA GLY A 81 -12.55 -4.25 -2.22
C GLY A 81 -12.46 -4.58 -3.69
N PHE A 82 -12.25 -5.85 -4.04
CA PHE A 82 -12.14 -6.30 -5.43
C PHE A 82 -13.45 -6.13 -6.22
N LYS A 83 -14.58 -6.05 -5.54
CA LYS A 83 -15.90 -5.92 -6.17
C LYS A 83 -16.33 -4.48 -6.39
N VAL A 84 -15.58 -3.53 -5.85
CA VAL A 84 -15.92 -2.11 -5.93
C VAL A 84 -15.27 -1.51 -7.17
N LYS A 85 -16.09 -0.96 -8.07
CA LYS A 85 -15.59 -0.27 -9.26
C LYS A 85 -14.69 0.90 -8.86
N GLY A 86 -13.53 1.02 -9.52
CA GLY A 86 -12.57 2.07 -9.21
C GLY A 86 -11.71 1.79 -8.00
N ASN A 87 -11.70 0.55 -7.49
CA ASN A 87 -10.89 0.17 -6.33
C ASN A 87 -9.58 -0.55 -6.71
N ARG A 88 -9.32 -0.71 -7.99
CA ARG A 88 -8.12 -1.41 -8.47
C ARG A 88 -6.99 -0.43 -8.71
N ILE A 89 -5.77 -0.88 -8.40
CA ILE A 89 -4.56 -0.10 -8.62
C ILE A 89 -3.72 -0.79 -9.70
N GLY A 90 -3.42 -0.06 -10.77
CA GLY A 90 -2.57 -0.54 -11.85
C GLY A 90 -1.16 0.06 -11.75
N HIS A 91 -0.25 -0.53 -12.51
CA HIS A 91 1.14 -0.10 -12.60
C HIS A 91 1.43 0.32 -14.05
N TYR A 92 1.83 1.57 -14.25
CA TYR A 92 2.04 2.12 -15.60
C TYR A 92 3.06 1.33 -16.41
N ASP A 93 4.11 0.82 -15.77
CA ASP A 93 5.15 0.03 -16.43
C ASP A 93 4.84 -1.47 -16.51
N GLY A 94 3.70 -1.91 -15.95
CA GLY A 94 3.33 -3.31 -15.88
C GLY A 94 4.07 -4.12 -14.83
N ASP A 95 4.98 -3.52 -14.07
CA ASP A 95 5.73 -4.18 -13.01
C ASP A 95 5.03 -4.00 -11.66
N ASN A 96 4.34 -5.06 -11.22
CA ASN A 96 3.57 -5.04 -9.97
C ASN A 96 4.44 -4.93 -8.71
N THR A 97 5.75 -4.99 -8.84
CA THR A 97 6.68 -4.78 -7.72
C THR A 97 7.16 -3.35 -7.61
N ASN A 98 6.93 -2.52 -8.63
CA ASN A 98 7.33 -1.12 -8.64
C ASN A 98 6.19 -0.25 -8.10
N ASN A 99 6.17 -0.07 -6.79
CA ASN A 99 5.09 0.63 -6.08
C ASN A 99 5.41 2.10 -5.78
N ARG A 100 6.23 2.74 -6.61
CA ARG A 100 6.45 4.19 -6.54
C ARG A 100 5.16 4.92 -6.86
N MET A 101 4.90 6.04 -6.17
CA MET A 101 3.65 6.77 -6.32
C MET A 101 3.38 7.19 -7.78
N GLU A 102 4.41 7.60 -8.51
CA GLU A 102 4.28 8.03 -9.90
C GLU A 102 3.98 6.89 -10.87
N ASN A 103 4.13 5.64 -10.44
CA ASN A 103 3.88 4.45 -11.26
C ASN A 103 2.49 3.85 -11.03
N LEU A 104 1.68 4.44 -10.18
CA LEU A 104 0.38 3.89 -9.79
C LEU A 104 -0.77 4.69 -10.39
N TYR A 105 -1.83 3.98 -10.77
CA TYR A 105 -3.08 4.61 -11.20
C TYR A 105 -4.27 3.77 -10.73
N ARG A 106 -5.42 4.41 -10.63
CA ARG A 106 -6.66 3.77 -10.17
C ARG A 106 -7.59 3.49 -11.34
N TYR A 107 -8.20 2.30 -11.34
CA TYR A 107 -9.16 1.95 -12.39
C TYR A 107 -10.29 1.06 -11.91
#